data_59b8027acceab55c2aff24330fac2b73
#
_entry.id   59b8027acceab55c2aff24330fac2b73
#
_cell.length_a   1.000
_cell.length_b   1.000
_cell.length_c   1.000
_cell.angle_alpha   90.00
_cell.angle_beta   90.00
_cell.angle_gamma   90.00
#
_symmetry.space_group_name_H-M   'P 1'
#
loop_
_entity.id
_entity.type
_entity.pdbx_description
1 polymer ?
#
loop_
_entity_poly.entity_id
_entity_poly.type
_entity_poly.pdbx_seq_one_letter_code
_entity_poly.pdbx_strand_id
1 'polypeptide(L)'
;LNNYSPIDIMEILKGLENDIIKDDLIEIEKYFKNYLGVKIKYDLKNLLLESKIYLKPYLEDFAVKGKYNYSLRSYVFDPYVYEDLKKHLSSKGLIVDDETGIYLNSNFPRKLIFSGELRDYQKDAIEKWKQNSNKGVIVLPTGAGKTIVAISAISQLNVNTLIVVYTKEHIKQWEEAIKKFTDASGLIGTFYGEEKKIEPITIITYQSAFRNIKLFAKDFKFLIFDEAHHLPAEKFKAIALKMPSPFRMGLSATAVREVGKQEEIFPLIGGIVYQKSPSELTSEGYLAPYIIRRIRVELSKDDMKRYDDLRKQYFVYAKGRTFEEILNSAKKGDFNAINALKIKSQMQHVIQNSNAKLEKVIDLALSELKNGSKIIIFTQYKDQAEELANKLNAYLIHGSIDEKKRIETLKEFKEAKSAILVVTTVGDEGLDIPDVNVGIFVSGTGSRRQFIQRLGRLLRPLPGKKSILYEIVVGRTSEELQSKKRRSAL
;
A
#
# COMPACT_ATOMS: atom_id res chain seq x y z
N LEU A 1 18.51 -26.33 -40.72
CA LEU A 1 17.69 -25.53 -39.77
C LEU A 1 18.34 -25.36 -38.38
N ASN A 2 19.18 -26.31 -37.95
CA ASN A 2 19.79 -26.26 -36.61
C ASN A 2 20.83 -25.11 -36.41
N ASN A 3 21.22 -24.41 -37.48
CA ASN A 3 22.23 -23.36 -37.47
C ASN A 3 21.67 -21.94 -37.64
N TYR A 4 20.36 -21.79 -37.86
CA TYR A 4 19.70 -20.49 -38.06
C TYR A 4 18.88 -20.11 -36.82
N SER A 5 18.94 -18.85 -36.43
CA SER A 5 18.02 -18.35 -35.39
C SER A 5 16.60 -18.26 -35.93
N PRO A 6 15.54 -18.29 -35.10
CA PRO A 6 14.18 -18.06 -35.55
C PRO A 6 13.98 -16.76 -36.33
N ILE A 7 14.76 -15.73 -36.04
CA ILE A 7 14.76 -14.43 -36.73
C ILE A 7 15.30 -14.61 -38.15
N ASP A 8 16.44 -15.30 -38.31
CA ASP A 8 17.05 -15.56 -39.62
C ASP A 8 16.08 -16.33 -40.53
N ILE A 9 15.37 -17.30 -39.95
CA ILE A 9 14.37 -18.11 -40.69
C ILE A 9 13.18 -17.26 -41.11
N MET A 10 12.68 -16.39 -40.23
CA MET A 10 11.57 -15.49 -40.56
C MET A 10 11.97 -14.44 -41.61
N GLU A 11 13.20 -13.95 -41.60
CA GLU A 11 13.72 -13.04 -42.64
C GLU A 11 13.86 -13.74 -43.98
N ILE A 12 14.36 -14.98 -43.99
CA ILE A 12 14.43 -15.81 -45.21
C ILE A 12 13.01 -16.03 -45.79
N LEU A 13 12.03 -16.39 -44.94
CA LEU A 13 10.65 -16.59 -45.39
C LEU A 13 10.02 -15.31 -45.96
N LYS A 14 10.23 -14.16 -45.33
CA LYS A 14 9.75 -12.87 -45.87
C LYS A 14 10.39 -12.52 -47.21
N GLY A 15 11.66 -12.87 -47.41
CA GLY A 15 12.35 -12.67 -48.68
C GLY A 15 11.83 -13.59 -49.81
N LEU A 16 11.19 -14.70 -49.47
CA LEU A 16 10.66 -15.69 -50.40
C LEU A 16 9.14 -15.57 -50.66
N GLU A 17 8.44 -14.65 -50.00
CA GLU A 17 6.97 -14.45 -50.14
C GLU A 17 6.49 -14.27 -51.59
N ASN A 18 7.32 -13.72 -52.48
CA ASN A 18 6.98 -13.51 -53.88
C ASN A 18 7.33 -14.72 -54.80
N ASP A 19 8.14 -15.65 -54.32
CA ASP A 19 8.68 -16.75 -55.10
C ASP A 19 8.07 -18.12 -54.74
N ILE A 20 7.24 -18.17 -53.72
CA ILE A 20 6.62 -19.40 -53.22
C ILE A 20 5.12 -19.43 -53.53
N ILE A 21 4.64 -20.57 -53.98
CA ILE A 21 3.21 -20.83 -54.22
C ILE A 21 2.46 -20.67 -52.89
N LYS A 22 1.31 -20.01 -52.91
CA LYS A 22 0.54 -19.60 -51.72
C LYS A 22 0.18 -20.80 -50.78
N ASP A 23 -0.03 -21.96 -51.38
CA ASP A 23 -0.34 -23.20 -50.61
C ASP A 23 0.91 -23.74 -49.90
N ASP A 24 2.09 -23.65 -50.55
CA ASP A 24 3.36 -24.06 -49.92
C ASP A 24 3.76 -23.09 -48.80
N LEU A 25 3.47 -21.80 -48.91
CA LEU A 25 3.65 -20.83 -47.84
C LEU A 25 2.82 -21.22 -46.61
N ILE A 26 1.57 -21.62 -46.79
CA ILE A 26 0.69 -22.07 -45.70
C ILE A 26 1.24 -23.32 -44.99
N GLU A 27 1.76 -24.29 -45.77
CA GLU A 27 2.40 -25.49 -45.21
C GLU A 27 3.69 -25.16 -44.45
N ILE A 28 4.52 -24.29 -45.03
CA ILE A 28 5.76 -23.82 -44.38
C ILE A 28 5.44 -23.08 -43.10
N GLU A 29 4.49 -22.11 -43.09
CA GLU A 29 4.06 -21.40 -41.89
C GLU A 29 3.52 -22.40 -40.82
N LYS A 30 2.73 -23.39 -41.22
CA LYS A 30 2.23 -24.43 -40.31
C LYS A 30 3.35 -25.28 -39.72
N TYR A 31 4.36 -25.64 -40.53
CA TYR A 31 5.54 -26.36 -40.07
C TYR A 31 6.35 -25.51 -39.05
N PHE A 32 6.62 -24.26 -39.38
CA PHE A 32 7.35 -23.33 -38.50
C PHE A 32 6.59 -23.03 -37.22
N LYS A 33 5.28 -22.82 -37.30
CA LYS A 33 4.41 -22.66 -36.14
C LYS A 33 4.50 -23.86 -35.20
N ASN A 34 4.57 -25.07 -35.74
CA ASN A 34 4.75 -26.29 -34.94
C ASN A 34 6.17 -26.46 -34.38
N TYR A 35 7.19 -25.95 -35.06
CA TYR A 35 8.59 -26.09 -34.66
C TYR A 35 9.07 -24.96 -33.75
N LEU A 36 8.75 -23.70 -34.11
CA LEU A 36 9.14 -22.48 -33.36
C LEU A 36 8.06 -22.04 -32.36
N GLY A 37 6.97 -22.78 -32.28
CA GLY A 37 5.86 -22.50 -31.40
C GLY A 37 6.24 -22.69 -29.93
N VAL A 38 5.97 -21.67 -29.14
CA VAL A 38 6.06 -21.73 -27.69
C VAL A 38 4.65 -21.62 -27.13
N LYS A 39 4.16 -22.69 -26.51
CA LYS A 39 2.87 -22.69 -25.84
C LYS A 39 2.99 -22.10 -24.45
N ILE A 40 2.16 -21.10 -24.16
CA ILE A 40 2.01 -20.56 -22.84
C ILE A 40 0.71 -21.08 -22.25
N LYS A 41 0.80 -21.80 -21.13
CA LYS A 41 -0.34 -22.31 -20.37
C LYS A 41 -0.40 -21.68 -18.99
N TYR A 42 -1.58 -21.66 -18.39
CA TYR A 42 -1.78 -21.15 -17.04
C TYR A 42 -2.58 -22.16 -16.21
N ASP A 43 -1.96 -22.71 -15.18
CA ASP A 43 -2.54 -23.71 -14.29
C ASP A 43 -3.27 -23.12 -13.05
N LEU A 44 -3.63 -21.81 -13.10
CA LEU A 44 -4.18 -21.02 -11.98
C LEU A 44 -3.19 -20.74 -10.84
N LYS A 45 -1.94 -21.13 -11.00
CA LYS A 45 -0.87 -20.89 -10.03
C LYS A 45 0.40 -20.36 -10.69
N ASN A 46 0.75 -20.92 -11.84
CA ASN A 46 1.99 -20.62 -12.56
C ASN A 46 1.72 -20.52 -14.07
N LEU A 47 2.61 -19.80 -14.76
CA LEU A 47 2.72 -19.89 -16.21
C LEU A 47 3.66 -21.05 -16.55
N LEU A 48 3.25 -21.84 -17.52
CA LEU A 48 4.00 -22.98 -18.04
C LEU A 48 4.35 -22.70 -19.49
N LEU A 49 5.62 -22.79 -19.82
CA LEU A 49 6.13 -22.67 -21.19
C LEU A 49 6.51 -24.05 -21.71
N GLU A 50 5.83 -24.49 -22.76
CA GLU A 50 6.10 -25.74 -23.46
C GLU A 50 6.60 -25.42 -24.87
N SER A 51 7.64 -26.10 -25.33
CA SER A 51 8.15 -25.94 -26.68
C SER A 51 8.91 -27.21 -27.12
N LYS A 52 9.00 -27.40 -28.42
CA LYS A 52 9.84 -28.44 -29.03
C LYS A 52 11.32 -28.03 -29.12
N ILE A 53 11.60 -26.73 -29.09
CA ILE A 53 12.96 -26.22 -29.08
C ILE A 53 13.48 -26.01 -27.67
N TYR A 54 14.81 -25.98 -27.53
CA TYR A 54 15.47 -25.70 -26.27
C TYR A 54 15.38 -24.20 -25.93
N LEU A 55 14.55 -23.84 -24.98
CA LEU A 55 14.22 -22.45 -24.66
C LEU A 55 15.28 -21.67 -23.86
N LYS A 56 16.26 -22.34 -23.24
CA LYS A 56 17.22 -21.66 -22.37
C LYS A 56 17.94 -20.47 -23.01
N PRO A 57 18.47 -20.55 -24.24
CA PRO A 57 19.13 -19.42 -24.89
C PRO A 57 18.21 -18.19 -25.09
N TYR A 58 16.93 -18.42 -25.34
CA TYR A 58 15.95 -17.36 -25.54
C TYR A 58 15.46 -16.72 -24.22
N LEU A 59 15.75 -17.34 -23.08
CA LEU A 59 15.36 -16.88 -21.75
C LEU A 59 16.54 -16.33 -20.93
N GLU A 60 17.79 -16.42 -21.43
CA GLU A 60 18.99 -15.99 -20.67
C GLU A 60 19.00 -14.51 -20.33
N ASP A 61 18.54 -13.66 -21.22
CA ASP A 61 18.46 -12.20 -21.07
C ASP A 61 17.10 -11.71 -20.53
N PHE A 62 16.14 -12.62 -20.30
CA PHE A 62 14.91 -12.25 -19.64
C PHE A 62 15.15 -11.93 -18.16
N ALA A 63 14.65 -10.78 -17.71
CA ALA A 63 14.92 -10.23 -16.37
C ALA A 63 14.53 -11.19 -15.22
N VAL A 64 13.49 -12.01 -15.43
CA VAL A 64 12.98 -12.95 -14.42
C VAL A 64 13.35 -14.39 -14.82
N LYS A 65 14.11 -15.05 -13.95
CA LYS A 65 14.54 -16.43 -14.21
C LYS A 65 13.41 -17.42 -13.96
N GLY A 66 12.97 -18.13 -15.00
CA GLY A 66 12.09 -19.28 -14.90
C GLY A 66 12.83 -20.52 -14.38
N LYS A 67 12.11 -21.42 -13.75
CA LYS A 67 12.63 -22.71 -13.30
C LYS A 67 12.13 -23.82 -14.22
N TYR A 68 13.03 -24.61 -14.78
CA TYR A 68 12.64 -25.79 -15.53
C TYR A 68 12.12 -26.88 -14.60
N ASN A 69 10.92 -27.36 -14.87
CA ASN A 69 10.31 -28.48 -14.15
C ASN A 69 10.37 -29.74 -15.03
N TYR A 70 11.18 -30.71 -14.62
CA TYR A 70 11.39 -31.94 -15.39
C TYR A 70 10.12 -32.81 -15.48
N SER A 71 9.30 -32.81 -14.43
CA SER A 71 8.05 -33.61 -14.42
C SER A 71 7.01 -33.02 -15.38
N LEU A 72 6.94 -31.73 -15.50
CA LEU A 72 6.03 -31.00 -16.40
C LEU A 72 6.63 -30.77 -17.79
N ARG A 73 7.92 -31.04 -17.98
CA ARG A 73 8.71 -30.71 -19.19
C ARG A 73 8.52 -29.28 -19.66
N SER A 74 8.42 -28.34 -18.72
CA SER A 74 8.08 -26.93 -18.95
C SER A 74 8.93 -25.99 -18.12
N TYR A 75 9.19 -24.78 -18.62
CA TYR A 75 9.65 -23.69 -17.77
C TYR A 75 8.46 -23.11 -16.99
N VAL A 76 8.68 -22.86 -15.70
CA VAL A 76 7.66 -22.38 -14.77
C VAL A 76 8.01 -20.95 -14.36
N PHE A 77 7.04 -20.03 -14.50
CA PHE A 77 7.15 -18.64 -14.11
C PHE A 77 5.99 -18.23 -13.21
N ASP A 78 6.22 -17.21 -12.40
CA ASP A 78 5.12 -16.53 -11.71
C ASP A 78 4.25 -15.73 -12.71
N PRO A 79 2.94 -15.72 -12.57
CA PRO A 79 2.02 -15.11 -13.52
C PRO A 79 2.23 -13.62 -13.80
N TYR A 80 2.83 -12.87 -12.87
CA TYR A 80 3.01 -11.43 -13.03
C TYR A 80 3.88 -11.04 -14.25
N VAL A 81 4.69 -11.96 -14.78
CA VAL A 81 5.54 -11.71 -15.96
C VAL A 81 4.84 -11.99 -17.29
N TYR A 82 3.58 -12.39 -17.28
CA TYR A 82 2.85 -12.88 -18.45
C TYR A 82 3.01 -12.01 -19.69
N GLU A 83 2.69 -10.74 -19.63
CA GLU A 83 2.78 -9.83 -20.77
C GLU A 83 4.25 -9.54 -21.17
N ASP A 84 5.13 -9.37 -20.21
CA ASP A 84 6.54 -9.09 -20.46
C ASP A 84 7.21 -10.32 -21.09
N LEU A 85 6.83 -11.51 -20.65
CA LEU A 85 7.32 -12.77 -21.20
C LEU A 85 6.84 -13.02 -22.64
N LYS A 86 5.57 -12.74 -22.95
CA LYS A 86 5.05 -12.82 -24.33
C LYS A 86 5.79 -11.89 -25.26
N LYS A 87 5.96 -10.62 -24.87
CA LYS A 87 6.71 -9.64 -25.65
C LYS A 87 8.15 -10.07 -25.87
N HIS A 88 8.80 -10.59 -24.82
CA HIS A 88 10.19 -11.05 -24.89
C HIS A 88 10.32 -12.23 -25.89
N LEU A 89 9.49 -13.24 -25.76
CA LEU A 89 9.52 -14.40 -26.68
C LEU A 89 9.26 -13.98 -28.13
N SER A 90 8.28 -13.10 -28.36
CA SER A 90 7.98 -12.58 -29.69
C SER A 90 9.14 -11.74 -30.26
N SER A 91 9.83 -10.94 -29.43
CA SER A 91 11.02 -10.19 -29.87
C SER A 91 12.22 -11.06 -30.25
N LYS A 92 12.25 -12.30 -29.77
CA LYS A 92 13.22 -13.33 -30.14
C LYS A 92 12.81 -14.15 -31.37
N GLY A 93 11.76 -13.73 -32.09
CA GLY A 93 11.25 -14.40 -33.28
C GLY A 93 10.47 -15.70 -33.01
N LEU A 94 10.13 -15.98 -31.76
CA LEU A 94 9.33 -17.15 -31.39
C LEU A 94 7.83 -16.89 -31.62
N ILE A 95 7.12 -17.91 -32.10
CA ILE A 95 5.67 -17.86 -32.31
C ILE A 95 5.00 -18.27 -30.98
N VAL A 96 4.33 -17.31 -30.35
CA VAL A 96 3.67 -17.53 -29.07
C VAL A 96 2.24 -18.04 -29.30
N ASP A 97 1.98 -19.27 -28.88
CA ASP A 97 0.65 -19.88 -28.84
C ASP A 97 0.10 -19.75 -27.41
N ASP A 98 -0.84 -18.86 -27.23
CA ASP A 98 -1.38 -18.47 -25.92
C ASP A 98 -2.61 -19.32 -25.56
N GLU A 99 -2.41 -20.41 -24.83
CA GLU A 99 -3.46 -21.30 -24.33
C GLU A 99 -3.88 -20.93 -22.87
N THR A 100 -3.51 -19.78 -22.34
CA THR A 100 -3.75 -19.42 -20.93
C THR A 100 -5.21 -19.13 -20.60
N GLY A 101 -5.96 -18.65 -21.57
CA GLY A 101 -7.31 -18.12 -21.36
C GLY A 101 -7.36 -16.87 -20.46
N ILE A 102 -6.20 -16.19 -20.29
CA ILE A 102 -6.13 -14.94 -19.53
C ILE A 102 -6.77 -13.83 -20.39
N TYR A 103 -7.64 -13.02 -19.78
CA TYR A 103 -8.34 -11.87 -20.36
C TYR A 103 -9.37 -12.18 -21.48
N LEU A 104 -9.78 -13.41 -21.68
CA LEU A 104 -10.84 -13.71 -22.65
C LEU A 104 -12.14 -12.96 -22.35
N ASN A 105 -12.47 -12.78 -21.06
CA ASN A 105 -13.69 -12.14 -20.58
C ASN A 105 -13.43 -10.75 -19.95
N SER A 106 -12.32 -10.10 -20.28
CA SER A 106 -11.90 -8.84 -19.62
C SER A 106 -12.37 -7.57 -20.33
N ASN A 107 -13.33 -7.64 -21.22
CA ASN A 107 -13.88 -6.48 -21.90
C ASN A 107 -14.78 -5.70 -20.93
N PHE A 108 -14.47 -4.43 -20.75
CA PHE A 108 -15.30 -3.53 -19.96
C PHE A 108 -16.61 -3.27 -20.72
N PRO A 109 -17.78 -3.37 -20.07
CA PRO A 109 -19.07 -3.43 -20.80
C PRO A 109 -19.42 -2.12 -21.52
N ARG A 110 -18.88 -0.98 -21.08
CA ARG A 110 -19.07 0.33 -21.70
C ARG A 110 -17.92 1.28 -21.32
N LYS A 111 -17.79 2.39 -22.03
CA LYS A 111 -16.84 3.44 -21.65
C LYS A 111 -17.25 4.06 -20.33
N LEU A 112 -16.34 4.08 -19.37
CA LEU A 112 -16.51 4.71 -18.06
C LEU A 112 -16.19 6.21 -18.17
N ILE A 113 -17.11 7.05 -17.71
CA ILE A 113 -16.97 8.50 -17.73
C ILE A 113 -16.46 8.96 -16.35
N PHE A 114 -15.33 9.65 -16.34
CA PHE A 114 -14.80 10.31 -15.16
C PHE A 114 -15.34 11.74 -15.07
N SER A 115 -16.02 12.05 -13.96
CA SER A 115 -16.66 13.36 -13.70
C SER A 115 -15.89 14.22 -12.68
N GLY A 116 -14.72 13.75 -12.22
CA GLY A 116 -13.88 14.48 -11.27
C GLY A 116 -12.97 15.50 -11.95
N GLU A 117 -12.48 16.47 -11.19
CA GLU A 117 -11.43 17.39 -11.61
C GLU A 117 -10.12 17.02 -10.93
N LEU A 118 -9.05 16.85 -11.73
CA LEU A 118 -7.72 16.57 -11.23
C LEU A 118 -6.91 17.84 -11.06
N ARG A 119 -6.24 17.94 -9.92
CA ARG A 119 -5.20 18.95 -9.66
C ARG A 119 -3.97 18.67 -10.51
N ASP A 120 -3.11 19.66 -10.74
CA ASP A 120 -1.97 19.50 -11.65
C ASP A 120 -1.02 18.38 -11.21
N TYR A 121 -0.65 18.32 -9.95
CA TYR A 121 0.20 17.23 -9.44
C TYR A 121 -0.45 15.83 -9.58
N GLN A 122 -1.78 15.73 -9.62
CA GLN A 122 -2.49 14.46 -9.84
C GLN A 122 -2.45 14.07 -11.32
N LYS A 123 -2.54 15.04 -12.23
CA LYS A 123 -2.32 14.84 -13.67
C LYS A 123 -0.90 14.36 -13.93
N ASP A 124 0.10 15.03 -13.33
CA ASP A 124 1.51 14.64 -13.43
C ASP A 124 1.75 13.22 -12.92
N ALA A 125 1.12 12.84 -11.80
CA ALA A 125 1.24 11.49 -11.26
C ALA A 125 0.72 10.42 -12.25
N ILE A 126 -0.40 10.68 -12.90
CA ILE A 126 -0.97 9.78 -13.91
C ILE A 126 -0.05 9.71 -15.14
N GLU A 127 0.46 10.84 -15.62
CA GLU A 127 1.35 10.87 -16.79
C GLU A 127 2.67 10.10 -16.51
N LYS A 128 3.28 10.28 -15.34
CA LYS A 128 4.47 9.51 -14.94
C LYS A 128 4.19 8.01 -14.84
N TRP A 129 3.02 7.65 -14.34
CA TRP A 129 2.61 6.25 -14.27
C TRP A 129 2.39 5.65 -15.67
N LYS A 130 1.77 6.40 -16.61
CA LYS A 130 1.62 5.98 -18.01
C LYS A 130 2.96 5.82 -18.73
N GLN A 131 3.88 6.78 -18.54
CA GLN A 131 5.22 6.73 -19.11
C GLN A 131 5.99 5.49 -18.64
N ASN A 132 5.68 4.95 -17.45
CA ASN A 132 6.23 3.70 -16.95
C ASN A 132 5.34 2.47 -17.30
N SER A 133 4.77 2.44 -18.50
CA SER A 133 3.96 1.33 -19.03
C SER A 133 2.74 0.99 -18.15
N ASN A 134 2.13 1.97 -17.52
CA ASN A 134 1.01 1.82 -16.59
C ASN A 134 1.34 0.90 -15.39
N LYS A 135 2.59 0.94 -14.93
CA LYS A 135 3.06 0.25 -13.71
C LYS A 135 3.75 1.27 -12.80
N GLY A 136 3.45 1.24 -11.50
CA GLY A 136 4.19 2.07 -10.54
C GLY A 136 3.44 2.39 -9.27
N VAL A 137 4.22 2.85 -8.28
CA VAL A 137 3.74 3.32 -6.99
C VAL A 137 3.69 4.84 -7.00
N ILE A 138 2.53 5.38 -6.65
CA ILE A 138 2.29 6.80 -6.47
C ILE A 138 2.26 7.09 -4.97
N VAL A 139 3.20 7.92 -4.52
CA VAL A 139 3.35 8.30 -3.12
C VAL A 139 2.84 9.72 -2.91
N LEU A 140 1.69 9.83 -2.28
CA LEU A 140 1.05 11.10 -1.95
C LEU A 140 0.55 11.09 -0.51
N PRO A 141 0.65 12.19 0.24
CA PRO A 141 0.15 12.26 1.60
C PRO A 141 -1.34 11.93 1.70
N THR A 142 -1.79 11.58 2.89
CA THR A 142 -3.22 11.44 3.17
C THR A 142 -3.91 12.79 2.93
N GLY A 143 -5.10 12.77 2.30
CA GLY A 143 -5.80 14.00 1.92
C GLY A 143 -5.39 14.60 0.57
N ALA A 144 -4.31 14.11 -0.05
CA ALA A 144 -3.88 14.56 -1.39
C ALA A 144 -4.66 13.91 -2.55
N GLY A 145 -5.67 13.09 -2.27
CA GLY A 145 -6.55 12.54 -3.30
C GLY A 145 -5.95 11.37 -4.09
N LYS A 146 -5.22 10.47 -3.46
CA LYS A 146 -4.74 9.21 -4.09
C LYS A 146 -5.85 8.45 -4.81
N THR A 147 -6.99 8.33 -4.15
CA THR A 147 -8.16 7.60 -4.66
C THR A 147 -8.69 8.18 -5.98
N ILE A 148 -8.77 9.51 -6.11
CA ILE A 148 -9.25 10.15 -7.35
C ILE A 148 -8.26 9.96 -8.51
N VAL A 149 -6.95 9.93 -8.23
CA VAL A 149 -5.90 9.60 -9.21
C VAL A 149 -6.15 8.20 -9.79
N ALA A 150 -6.38 7.22 -8.91
CA ALA A 150 -6.62 5.85 -9.34
C ALA A 150 -7.97 5.69 -10.08
N ILE A 151 -9.04 6.36 -9.63
CA ILE A 151 -10.34 6.35 -10.32
C ILE A 151 -10.22 6.95 -11.73
N SER A 152 -9.47 8.03 -11.88
CA SER A 152 -9.17 8.60 -13.20
C SER A 152 -8.40 7.60 -14.08
N ALA A 153 -7.42 6.88 -13.52
CA ALA A 153 -6.70 5.84 -14.26
C ALA A 153 -7.61 4.68 -14.67
N ILE A 154 -8.56 4.25 -13.82
CA ILE A 154 -9.56 3.23 -14.16
C ILE A 154 -10.37 3.65 -15.39
N SER A 155 -10.88 4.89 -15.40
CA SER A 155 -11.68 5.38 -16.53
C SER A 155 -10.87 5.53 -17.81
N GLN A 156 -9.58 5.90 -17.71
CA GLN A 156 -8.70 6.03 -18.87
C GLN A 156 -8.32 4.69 -19.50
N LEU A 157 -8.04 3.68 -18.68
CA LEU A 157 -7.75 2.33 -19.15
C LEU A 157 -9.00 1.59 -19.63
N ASN A 158 -10.11 1.82 -18.97
CA ASN A 158 -11.41 1.20 -19.26
C ASN A 158 -11.34 -0.33 -19.37
N VAL A 159 -10.72 -0.97 -18.38
CA VAL A 159 -10.52 -2.42 -18.27
C VAL A 159 -10.96 -2.94 -16.91
N ASN A 160 -11.26 -4.23 -16.83
CA ASN A 160 -11.61 -4.86 -15.55
C ASN A 160 -10.51 -4.59 -14.51
N THR A 161 -10.92 -4.03 -13.38
CA THR A 161 -10.02 -3.50 -12.34
C THR A 161 -10.28 -4.17 -10.99
N LEU A 162 -9.24 -4.72 -10.38
CA LEU A 162 -9.27 -5.24 -9.01
C LEU A 162 -8.59 -4.25 -8.08
N ILE A 163 -9.33 -3.74 -7.09
CA ILE A 163 -8.85 -2.79 -6.09
C ILE A 163 -8.67 -3.53 -4.77
N VAL A 164 -7.42 -3.66 -4.33
CA VAL A 164 -7.07 -4.38 -3.09
C VAL A 164 -6.86 -3.37 -1.98
N VAL A 165 -7.69 -3.44 -0.94
CA VAL A 165 -7.71 -2.52 0.19
C VAL A 165 -7.46 -3.23 1.52
N TYR A 166 -7.09 -2.48 2.57
CA TYR A 166 -6.68 -3.08 3.83
C TYR A 166 -7.86 -3.44 4.74
N THR A 167 -8.88 -2.58 4.86
CA THR A 167 -10.02 -2.78 5.76
C THR A 167 -11.36 -2.77 5.04
N LYS A 168 -12.42 -3.20 5.73
CA LYS A 168 -13.80 -3.14 5.22
C LYS A 168 -14.29 -1.70 5.04
N GLU A 169 -13.87 -0.81 5.91
CA GLU A 169 -14.19 0.61 5.84
C GLU A 169 -13.62 1.24 4.55
N HIS A 170 -12.41 0.83 4.15
CA HIS A 170 -11.83 1.26 2.88
C HIS A 170 -12.65 0.77 1.67
N ILE A 171 -13.29 -0.41 1.75
CA ILE A 171 -14.20 -0.87 0.67
C ILE A 171 -15.33 0.14 0.46
N LYS A 172 -16.02 0.53 1.54
CA LYS A 172 -17.12 1.51 1.48
C LYS A 172 -16.65 2.86 0.93
N GLN A 173 -15.50 3.35 1.41
CA GLN A 173 -14.91 4.62 0.94
C GLN A 173 -14.58 4.59 -0.56
N TRP A 174 -14.02 3.49 -1.05
CA TRP A 174 -13.74 3.33 -2.47
C TRP A 174 -15.01 3.25 -3.30
N GLU A 175 -16.01 2.49 -2.85
CA GLU A 175 -17.31 2.38 -3.52
C GLU A 175 -18.00 3.75 -3.64
N GLU A 176 -18.06 4.51 -2.55
CA GLU A 176 -18.61 5.88 -2.54
C GLU A 176 -17.82 6.82 -3.45
N ALA A 177 -16.49 6.74 -3.42
CA ALA A 177 -15.65 7.58 -4.28
C ALA A 177 -15.84 7.25 -5.77
N ILE A 178 -15.92 5.96 -6.14
CA ILE A 178 -16.16 5.55 -7.53
C ILE A 178 -17.53 6.05 -7.98
N LYS A 179 -18.57 5.86 -7.19
CA LYS A 179 -19.94 6.35 -7.49
C LYS A 179 -19.98 7.88 -7.63
N LYS A 180 -19.20 8.59 -6.83
CA LYS A 180 -19.14 10.07 -6.84
C LYS A 180 -18.45 10.61 -8.08
N PHE A 181 -17.38 9.96 -8.53
CA PHE A 181 -16.51 10.49 -9.58
C PHE A 181 -16.64 9.78 -10.93
N THR A 182 -17.53 8.82 -11.03
CA THR A 182 -17.82 8.11 -12.29
C THR A 182 -19.29 7.74 -12.42
N ASP A 183 -19.66 7.33 -13.62
CA ASP A 183 -20.97 6.76 -13.93
C ASP A 183 -21.01 5.23 -13.76
N ALA A 184 -20.17 4.66 -12.88
CA ALA A 184 -19.98 3.20 -12.71
C ALA A 184 -21.15 2.47 -12.04
N SER A 185 -22.36 3.04 -12.01
CA SER A 185 -23.53 2.35 -11.42
C SER A 185 -23.75 0.97 -12.05
N GLY A 186 -23.88 -0.05 -11.20
CA GLY A 186 -24.03 -1.44 -11.64
C GLY A 186 -22.72 -2.16 -12.04
N LEU A 187 -21.57 -1.46 -12.08
CA LEU A 187 -20.26 -2.02 -12.44
C LEU A 187 -19.34 -2.26 -11.24
N ILE A 188 -19.82 -2.00 -10.02
CA ILE A 188 -19.03 -2.11 -8.80
C ILE A 188 -19.41 -3.38 -8.05
N GLY A 189 -18.43 -4.22 -7.79
CA GLY A 189 -18.50 -5.41 -6.94
C GLY A 189 -17.70 -5.23 -5.66
N THR A 190 -18.14 -5.90 -4.59
CA THR A 190 -17.45 -5.95 -3.30
C THR A 190 -17.25 -7.39 -2.87
N PHE A 191 -16.01 -7.74 -2.47
CA PHE A 191 -15.65 -9.11 -2.17
C PHE A 191 -14.94 -9.21 -0.82
N TYR A 192 -15.71 -9.40 0.26
CA TYR A 192 -15.18 -9.58 1.61
C TYR A 192 -16.23 -10.28 2.51
N GLY A 193 -15.80 -10.93 3.59
CA GLY A 193 -16.71 -11.60 4.50
C GLY A 193 -17.72 -12.50 3.77
N GLU A 194 -19.01 -12.20 3.92
CA GLU A 194 -20.13 -12.88 3.26
C GLU A 194 -20.46 -12.28 1.88
N GLU A 195 -20.09 -11.04 1.62
CA GLU A 195 -20.26 -10.38 0.33
C GLU A 195 -19.29 -10.95 -0.70
N LYS A 196 -19.80 -11.45 -1.82
CA LYS A 196 -19.04 -12.16 -2.87
C LYS A 196 -19.41 -11.68 -4.28
N LYS A 197 -19.70 -10.38 -4.43
CA LYS A 197 -20.07 -9.80 -5.70
C LYS A 197 -18.84 -9.45 -6.52
N ILE A 198 -18.70 -10.05 -7.72
CA ILE A 198 -17.63 -9.77 -8.69
C ILE A 198 -18.23 -9.00 -9.85
N GLU A 199 -17.68 -7.82 -10.16
CA GLU A 199 -18.09 -6.93 -11.24
C GLU A 199 -16.82 -6.38 -11.93
N PRO A 200 -16.93 -5.69 -13.07
CA PRO A 200 -15.78 -5.12 -13.78
C PRO A 200 -14.86 -4.27 -12.90
N ILE A 201 -15.40 -3.55 -11.91
CA ILE A 201 -14.62 -2.89 -10.86
C ILE A 201 -14.91 -3.62 -9.56
N THR A 202 -13.98 -4.46 -9.11
CA THR A 202 -14.16 -5.23 -7.86
C THR A 202 -13.22 -4.71 -6.78
N ILE A 203 -13.79 -4.41 -5.62
CA ILE A 203 -13.05 -3.96 -4.43
C ILE A 203 -12.97 -5.13 -3.45
N ILE A 204 -11.77 -5.45 -3.00
CA ILE A 204 -11.48 -6.65 -2.20
C ILE A 204 -10.49 -6.34 -1.08
N THR A 205 -10.60 -7.00 0.08
CA THR A 205 -9.57 -6.88 1.12
C THR A 205 -8.34 -7.71 0.77
N TYR A 206 -7.15 -7.31 1.27
CA TYR A 206 -5.90 -8.08 1.10
C TYR A 206 -6.05 -9.55 1.54
N GLN A 207 -6.73 -9.80 2.67
CA GLN A 207 -6.95 -11.17 3.14
C GLN A 207 -7.85 -11.98 2.19
N SER A 208 -8.91 -11.36 1.68
CA SER A 208 -9.82 -12.02 0.73
C SER A 208 -9.15 -12.25 -0.62
N ALA A 209 -8.36 -11.27 -1.11
CA ALA A 209 -7.61 -11.40 -2.36
C ALA A 209 -6.59 -12.55 -2.29
N PHE A 210 -5.81 -12.63 -1.20
CA PHE A 210 -4.85 -13.72 -1.01
C PHE A 210 -5.51 -15.11 -1.01
N ARG A 211 -6.66 -15.26 -0.35
CA ARG A 211 -7.37 -16.54 -0.26
C ARG A 211 -8.02 -16.96 -1.60
N ASN A 212 -8.36 -16.00 -2.44
CA ASN A 212 -9.19 -16.20 -3.62
C ASN A 212 -8.50 -15.77 -4.94
N ILE A 213 -7.15 -15.70 -4.98
CA ILE A 213 -6.39 -15.22 -6.14
C ILE A 213 -6.85 -15.90 -7.44
N LYS A 214 -7.11 -17.20 -7.41
CA LYS A 214 -7.50 -18.00 -8.58
C LYS A 214 -8.80 -17.52 -9.24
N LEU A 215 -9.73 -16.94 -8.47
CA LEU A 215 -11.00 -16.42 -9.00
C LEU A 215 -10.81 -15.15 -9.82
N PHE A 216 -9.75 -14.38 -9.55
CA PHE A 216 -9.54 -13.05 -10.12
C PHE A 216 -8.45 -13.02 -11.20
N ALA A 217 -7.57 -14.03 -11.22
CA ALA A 217 -6.33 -13.96 -11.99
C ALA A 217 -6.54 -13.88 -13.50
N LYS A 218 -7.66 -14.38 -14.06
CA LYS A 218 -7.90 -14.41 -15.51
C LYS A 218 -8.57 -13.15 -16.07
N ASP A 219 -9.32 -12.41 -15.24
CA ASP A 219 -10.28 -11.42 -15.76
C ASP A 219 -9.88 -9.98 -15.50
N PHE A 220 -8.94 -9.72 -14.58
CA PHE A 220 -8.59 -8.37 -14.14
C PHE A 220 -7.26 -7.90 -14.73
N LYS A 221 -7.33 -6.96 -15.70
CA LYS A 221 -6.14 -6.37 -16.35
C LYS A 221 -5.47 -5.29 -15.50
N PHE A 222 -6.22 -4.58 -14.68
CA PHE A 222 -5.69 -3.53 -13.83
C PHE A 222 -5.78 -3.93 -12.35
N LEU A 223 -4.65 -3.88 -11.67
CA LEU A 223 -4.51 -4.22 -10.26
C LEU A 223 -4.08 -2.99 -9.48
N ILE A 224 -4.91 -2.55 -8.55
CA ILE A 224 -4.63 -1.41 -7.67
C ILE A 224 -4.41 -1.93 -6.26
N PHE A 225 -3.30 -1.53 -5.64
CA PHE A 225 -3.00 -1.77 -4.24
C PHE A 225 -3.12 -0.46 -3.46
N ASP A 226 -4.21 -0.32 -2.71
CA ASP A 226 -4.32 0.79 -1.76
C ASP A 226 -3.53 0.47 -0.50
N GLU A 227 -2.91 1.50 0.08
CA GLU A 227 -1.94 1.36 1.16
C GLU A 227 -0.88 0.29 0.86
N ALA A 228 -0.24 0.42 -0.33
CA ALA A 228 0.70 -0.55 -0.90
C ALA A 228 1.87 -0.92 0.02
N HIS A 229 2.10 -0.14 1.08
CA HIS A 229 3.08 -0.45 2.11
C HIS A 229 2.76 -1.71 2.96
N HIS A 230 1.52 -2.24 2.89
CA HIS A 230 1.16 -3.52 3.51
C HIS A 230 1.59 -4.73 2.66
N LEU A 231 1.90 -4.53 1.40
CA LEU A 231 2.28 -5.60 0.45
C LEU A 231 3.53 -6.40 0.85
N PRO A 232 4.52 -5.83 1.61
CA PRO A 232 5.71 -6.55 2.07
C PRO A 232 5.45 -7.79 2.94
N ALA A 233 4.26 -7.94 3.50
CA ALA A 233 3.90 -9.20 4.16
C ALA A 233 3.88 -10.33 3.13
N GLU A 234 4.57 -11.44 3.38
CA GLU A 234 4.73 -12.55 2.44
C GLU A 234 3.41 -13.05 1.82
N LYS A 235 2.35 -13.09 2.64
CA LYS A 235 1.00 -13.44 2.18
C LYS A 235 0.47 -12.47 1.12
N PHE A 236 0.75 -11.18 1.25
CA PHE A 236 0.23 -10.17 0.33
C PHE A 236 1.12 -10.01 -0.91
N LYS A 237 2.43 -10.25 -0.79
CA LYS A 237 3.35 -10.37 -1.93
C LYS A 237 2.86 -11.40 -2.96
N ALA A 238 2.27 -12.50 -2.47
CA ALA A 238 1.71 -13.53 -3.34
C ALA A 238 0.61 -12.99 -4.28
N ILE A 239 -0.17 -11.97 -3.88
CA ILE A 239 -1.17 -11.36 -4.75
C ILE A 239 -0.48 -10.71 -5.96
N ALA A 240 0.57 -9.92 -5.74
CA ALA A 240 1.30 -9.26 -6.81
C ALA A 240 2.00 -10.27 -7.75
N LEU A 241 2.52 -11.39 -7.22
CA LEU A 241 3.21 -12.42 -8.00
C LEU A 241 2.24 -13.28 -8.81
N LYS A 242 1.08 -13.62 -8.25
CA LYS A 242 0.15 -14.58 -8.86
C LYS A 242 -0.93 -13.97 -9.75
N MET A 243 -1.02 -12.63 -9.79
CA MET A 243 -1.90 -11.92 -10.73
C MET A 243 -1.13 -11.57 -12.00
N PRO A 244 -1.58 -11.99 -13.18
CA PRO A 244 -0.92 -11.67 -14.46
C PRO A 244 -1.16 -10.24 -14.94
N SER A 245 -1.97 -9.45 -14.21
CA SER A 245 -2.40 -8.08 -14.56
C SER A 245 -1.27 -7.22 -15.13
N PRO A 246 -1.38 -6.74 -16.38
CA PRO A 246 -0.35 -5.94 -17.03
C PRO A 246 -0.24 -4.52 -16.47
N PHE A 247 -1.36 -3.95 -16.00
CA PHE A 247 -1.42 -2.62 -15.44
C PHE A 247 -1.46 -2.71 -13.92
N ARG A 248 -0.61 -1.94 -13.26
CA ARG A 248 -0.43 -2.01 -11.81
C ARG A 248 -0.23 -0.64 -11.21
N MET A 249 -0.97 -0.34 -10.16
CA MET A 249 -0.82 0.89 -9.41
C MET A 249 -0.75 0.60 -7.91
N GLY A 250 0.30 1.06 -7.27
CA GLY A 250 0.38 1.12 -5.81
C GLY A 250 0.09 2.54 -5.34
N LEU A 251 -0.76 2.68 -4.33
CA LEU A 251 -1.02 3.94 -3.65
C LEU A 251 -0.45 3.88 -2.24
N SER A 252 0.34 4.86 -1.86
CA SER A 252 0.92 4.92 -0.52
C SER A 252 0.99 6.35 -0.01
N ALA A 253 0.84 6.53 1.31
CA ALA A 253 1.07 7.82 1.94
C ALA A 253 2.56 8.09 2.20
N THR A 254 3.40 7.08 2.12
CA THR A 254 4.82 7.16 2.45
C THR A 254 5.67 6.35 1.48
N ALA A 255 6.82 6.91 1.10
CA ALA A 255 7.87 6.20 0.33
C ALA A 255 8.77 5.34 1.24
N VAL A 256 8.47 5.21 2.51
CA VAL A 256 9.47 4.95 3.56
C VAL A 256 9.96 3.51 3.62
N ARG A 257 11.25 3.43 3.63
CA ARG A 257 12.17 2.31 3.87
C ARG A 257 12.25 1.91 5.36
N GLU A 258 11.13 1.65 6.05
CA GLU A 258 11.25 1.28 7.47
C GLU A 258 11.76 -0.15 7.71
N VAL A 259 11.75 -1.05 6.72
CA VAL A 259 12.14 -2.47 6.92
C VAL A 259 12.89 -3.11 5.74
N GLY A 260 13.43 -2.37 4.77
CA GLY A 260 14.21 -2.96 3.65
C GLY A 260 13.43 -3.85 2.66
N LYS A 261 12.26 -4.36 3.03
CA LYS A 261 11.44 -5.26 2.21
C LYS A 261 10.66 -4.57 1.07
N GLN A 262 10.58 -3.26 1.08
CA GLN A 262 9.89 -2.50 0.02
C GLN A 262 10.69 -2.50 -1.29
N GLU A 263 12.02 -2.64 -1.22
CA GLU A 263 12.89 -2.77 -2.39
C GLU A 263 12.60 -4.04 -3.20
N GLU A 264 12.06 -5.07 -2.57
CA GLU A 264 11.67 -6.31 -3.25
C GLU A 264 10.29 -6.24 -3.91
N ILE A 265 9.40 -5.35 -3.45
CA ILE A 265 7.97 -5.38 -3.77
C ILE A 265 7.57 -4.27 -4.69
N PHE A 266 8.10 -3.08 -4.50
CA PHE A 266 7.84 -1.99 -5.41
C PHE A 266 8.24 -2.32 -6.86
N PRO A 267 9.33 -3.04 -7.14
CA PRO A 267 9.62 -3.54 -8.48
C PRO A 267 8.52 -4.41 -9.08
N LEU A 268 7.78 -5.20 -8.27
CA LEU A 268 6.66 -6.01 -8.76
C LEU A 268 5.46 -5.16 -9.21
N ILE A 269 5.37 -3.92 -8.75
CA ILE A 269 4.35 -2.96 -9.14
C ILE A 269 4.88 -1.99 -10.21
N GLY A 270 6.20 -1.85 -10.36
CA GLY A 270 6.84 -0.94 -11.31
C GLY A 270 7.72 0.14 -10.65
N GLY A 271 8.04 0.02 -9.35
CA GLY A 271 8.83 1.02 -8.62
C GLY A 271 8.03 2.28 -8.25
N ILE A 272 8.68 3.25 -7.58
CA ILE A 272 8.05 4.54 -7.28
C ILE A 272 8.19 5.44 -8.51
N VAL A 273 7.07 5.81 -9.11
CA VAL A 273 7.03 6.65 -10.33
C VAL A 273 6.71 8.10 -10.04
N TYR A 274 6.03 8.38 -8.93
CA TYR A 274 5.70 9.73 -8.51
C TYR A 274 5.65 9.86 -7.00
N GLN A 275 6.16 10.98 -6.50
CA GLN A 275 6.17 11.27 -5.07
C GLN A 275 6.06 12.77 -4.82
N LYS A 276 5.22 13.17 -3.87
CA LYS A 276 5.15 14.51 -3.28
C LYS A 276 5.07 14.42 -1.76
N SER A 277 5.81 15.26 -1.08
CA SER A 277 5.76 15.40 0.38
C SER A 277 4.60 16.30 0.84
N PRO A 278 4.19 16.23 2.12
CA PRO A 278 3.23 17.18 2.68
C PRO A 278 3.69 18.63 2.57
N SER A 279 4.98 18.90 2.74
CA SER A 279 5.57 20.25 2.65
C SER A 279 5.49 20.83 1.25
N GLU A 280 5.81 20.04 0.20
CA GLU A 280 5.69 20.45 -1.20
C GLU A 280 4.24 20.80 -1.54
N LEU A 281 3.28 19.92 -1.21
CA LEU A 281 1.86 20.19 -1.51
C LEU A 281 1.28 21.35 -0.70
N THR A 282 1.82 21.64 0.49
CA THR A 282 1.44 22.81 1.28
C THR A 282 2.00 24.09 0.65
N SER A 283 3.26 24.11 0.22
CA SER A 283 3.87 25.27 -0.45
C SER A 283 3.20 25.57 -1.79
N GLU A 284 2.71 24.56 -2.49
CA GLU A 284 1.94 24.69 -3.73
C GLU A 284 0.45 25.05 -3.49
N GLY A 285 0.01 25.18 -2.24
CA GLY A 285 -1.36 25.58 -1.87
C GLY A 285 -2.41 24.44 -1.94
N TYR A 286 -2.00 23.22 -2.18
CA TYR A 286 -2.92 22.07 -2.28
C TYR A 286 -3.31 21.44 -0.93
N LEU A 287 -2.49 21.63 0.09
CA LEU A 287 -2.79 21.22 1.47
C LEU A 287 -2.83 22.43 2.40
N ALA A 288 -3.59 22.32 3.48
CA ALA A 288 -3.67 23.37 4.48
C ALA A 288 -2.31 23.62 5.14
N PRO A 289 -1.93 24.87 5.39
CA PRO A 289 -0.72 25.18 6.14
C PRO A 289 -0.81 24.60 7.55
N TYR A 290 0.31 24.08 8.03
CA TYR A 290 0.39 23.46 9.34
C TYR A 290 1.63 23.86 10.11
N ILE A 291 1.53 23.80 11.44
CA ILE A 291 2.63 24.07 12.36
C ILE A 291 2.82 22.83 13.24
N ILE A 292 4.05 22.34 13.34
CA ILE A 292 4.40 21.29 14.28
C ILE A 292 5.08 21.93 15.49
N ARG A 293 4.46 21.83 16.67
CA ARG A 293 5.00 22.32 17.94
C ARG A 293 5.40 21.12 18.79
N ARG A 294 6.70 20.97 19.03
CA ARG A 294 7.21 20.01 20.01
C ARG A 294 7.16 20.61 21.38
N ILE A 295 6.56 19.88 22.32
CA ILE A 295 6.53 20.23 23.73
C ILE A 295 7.31 19.17 24.48
N ARG A 296 8.39 19.62 25.12
CA ARG A 296 9.21 18.76 25.97
C ARG A 296 8.67 18.78 27.38
N VAL A 297 8.49 17.58 27.95
CA VAL A 297 8.16 17.37 29.36
C VAL A 297 9.24 16.54 30.00
N GLU A 298 9.39 16.67 31.33
CA GLU A 298 10.36 15.87 32.09
C GLU A 298 9.61 14.86 32.96
N LEU A 299 10.18 13.67 33.13
CA LEU A 299 9.66 12.67 34.06
C LEU A 299 9.82 13.14 35.50
N SER A 300 8.96 12.66 36.39
CA SER A 300 9.18 12.75 37.83
C SER A 300 10.52 12.11 38.20
N LYS A 301 11.08 12.46 39.34
CA LYS A 301 12.34 11.83 39.80
C LYS A 301 12.22 10.32 39.90
N ASP A 302 11.07 9.81 40.37
CA ASP A 302 10.80 8.39 40.55
C ASP A 302 10.64 7.68 39.21
N ASP A 303 9.89 8.27 38.26
CA ASP A 303 9.74 7.70 36.91
C ASP A 303 11.07 7.70 36.16
N MET A 304 11.89 8.75 36.28
CA MET A 304 13.20 8.81 35.65
C MET A 304 14.13 7.71 36.22
N LYS A 305 14.14 7.54 37.54
CA LYS A 305 14.91 6.46 38.18
C LYS A 305 14.47 5.09 37.64
N ARG A 306 13.15 4.84 37.65
CA ARG A 306 12.58 3.60 37.09
C ARG A 306 12.96 3.38 35.61
N TYR A 307 12.90 4.42 34.83
CA TYR A 307 13.30 4.37 33.40
C TYR A 307 14.80 4.02 33.25
N ASP A 308 15.68 4.66 34.04
CA ASP A 308 17.12 4.39 33.98
C ASP A 308 17.47 2.99 34.44
N ASP A 309 16.80 2.45 35.46
CA ASP A 309 17.00 1.08 35.90
C ASP A 309 16.55 0.05 34.86
N LEU A 310 15.39 0.27 34.23
CA LEU A 310 14.94 -0.54 33.09
C LEU A 310 15.90 -0.43 31.89
N ARG A 311 16.45 0.75 31.63
CA ARG A 311 17.42 0.97 30.56
C ARG A 311 18.71 0.17 30.79
N LYS A 312 19.23 0.15 32.03
CA LYS A 312 20.39 -0.69 32.39
C LYS A 312 20.09 -2.17 32.14
N GLN A 313 18.94 -2.67 32.61
CA GLN A 313 18.50 -4.04 32.37
C GLN A 313 18.37 -4.36 30.88
N TYR A 314 17.82 -3.43 30.08
CA TYR A 314 17.74 -3.62 28.63
C TYR A 314 19.09 -3.87 27.99
N PHE A 315 20.13 -3.10 28.33
CA PHE A 315 21.47 -3.29 27.79
C PHE A 315 22.09 -4.64 28.16
N VAL A 316 21.82 -5.14 29.37
CA VAL A 316 22.27 -6.48 29.81
C VAL A 316 21.68 -7.58 28.91
N TYR A 317 20.39 -7.53 28.63
CA TYR A 317 19.71 -8.53 27.81
C TYR A 317 19.89 -8.32 26.31
N ALA A 318 20.03 -7.08 25.84
CA ALA A 318 20.25 -6.75 24.43
C ALA A 318 21.65 -7.21 23.95
N LYS A 319 22.65 -7.22 24.82
CA LYS A 319 24.04 -7.67 24.49
C LYS A 319 24.61 -7.02 23.24
N GLY A 320 24.39 -5.72 23.05
CA GLY A 320 24.86 -4.97 21.89
C GLY A 320 24.13 -5.25 20.56
N ARG A 321 23.15 -6.14 20.56
CA ARG A 321 22.36 -6.46 19.35
C ARG A 321 21.48 -5.30 18.92
N THR A 322 21.28 -5.18 17.63
CA THR A 322 20.29 -4.26 17.04
C THR A 322 18.87 -4.71 17.39
N PHE A 323 17.91 -3.80 17.28
CA PHE A 323 16.50 -4.14 17.52
C PHE A 323 15.97 -5.24 16.59
N GLU A 324 16.42 -5.26 15.36
CA GLU A 324 16.02 -6.26 14.37
C GLU A 324 16.58 -7.65 14.70
N GLU A 325 17.85 -7.71 15.10
CA GLU A 325 18.47 -8.96 15.58
C GLU A 325 17.77 -9.50 16.83
N ILE A 326 17.41 -8.61 17.77
CA ILE A 326 16.65 -8.99 18.98
C ILE A 326 15.29 -9.54 18.56
N LEU A 327 14.57 -8.90 17.63
CA LEU A 327 13.26 -9.35 17.17
C LEU A 327 13.34 -10.72 16.49
N ASN A 328 14.33 -10.93 15.64
CA ASN A 328 14.54 -12.20 14.94
C ASN A 328 14.97 -13.33 15.89
N SER A 329 15.81 -13.02 16.87
CA SER A 329 16.23 -13.98 17.89
C SER A 329 15.07 -14.35 18.83
N ALA A 330 14.23 -13.39 19.21
CA ALA A 330 13.05 -13.63 20.05
C ALA A 330 12.04 -14.56 19.35
N LYS A 331 11.84 -14.44 18.03
CA LYS A 331 11.01 -15.36 17.23
C LYS A 331 11.53 -16.80 17.25
N LYS A 332 12.83 -16.98 17.46
CA LYS A 332 13.50 -18.30 17.59
C LYS A 332 13.53 -18.82 19.03
N GLY A 333 12.92 -18.12 20.00
CA GLY A 333 12.84 -18.53 21.38
C GLY A 333 14.05 -18.09 22.26
N ASP A 334 14.91 -17.16 21.78
CA ASP A 334 16.03 -16.65 22.59
C ASP A 334 15.52 -15.92 23.84
N PHE A 335 15.81 -16.45 25.01
CA PHE A 335 15.39 -15.92 26.29
C PHE A 335 15.84 -14.47 26.53
N ASN A 336 17.09 -14.14 26.20
CA ASN A 336 17.60 -12.78 26.37
C ASN A 336 16.90 -11.79 25.44
N ALA A 337 16.63 -12.19 24.20
CA ALA A 337 15.93 -11.36 23.25
C ALA A 337 14.46 -11.11 23.68
N ILE A 338 13.78 -12.12 24.19
CA ILE A 338 12.40 -12.00 24.72
C ILE A 338 12.40 -11.02 25.90
N ASN A 339 13.33 -11.17 26.85
CA ASN A 339 13.43 -10.26 28.00
C ASN A 339 13.79 -8.83 27.57
N ALA A 340 14.69 -8.65 26.61
CA ALA A 340 15.00 -7.33 26.07
C ALA A 340 13.76 -6.65 25.49
N LEU A 341 12.91 -7.37 24.74
CA LEU A 341 11.65 -6.83 24.22
C LEU A 341 10.67 -6.46 25.32
N LYS A 342 10.54 -7.31 26.35
CA LYS A 342 9.68 -7.05 27.51
C LYS A 342 10.11 -5.79 28.26
N ILE A 343 11.41 -5.66 28.55
CA ILE A 343 11.94 -4.49 29.25
C ILE A 343 11.78 -3.23 28.40
N LYS A 344 12.01 -3.31 27.08
CA LYS A 344 11.78 -2.19 26.16
C LYS A 344 10.32 -1.73 26.18
N SER A 345 9.37 -2.65 26.24
CA SER A 345 7.94 -2.33 26.39
C SER A 345 7.66 -1.62 27.72
N GLN A 346 8.27 -2.07 28.83
CA GLN A 346 8.13 -1.43 30.13
C GLN A 346 8.73 0.01 30.14
N MET A 347 9.89 0.20 29.51
CA MET A 347 10.48 1.54 29.34
C MET A 347 9.54 2.47 28.59
N GLN A 348 8.93 1.98 27.50
CA GLN A 348 7.96 2.76 26.72
C GLN A 348 6.72 3.10 27.56
N HIS A 349 6.24 2.15 28.36
CA HIS A 349 5.09 2.37 29.24
C HIS A 349 5.35 3.48 30.27
N VAL A 350 6.53 3.51 30.91
CA VAL A 350 6.93 4.59 31.84
C VAL A 350 6.92 5.96 31.15
N ILE A 351 7.47 6.05 29.93
CA ILE A 351 7.50 7.30 29.18
C ILE A 351 6.09 7.76 28.82
N GLN A 352 5.27 6.85 28.31
CA GLN A 352 4.01 7.21 27.69
C GLN A 352 2.91 7.50 28.69
N ASN A 353 2.91 6.83 29.84
CA ASN A 353 1.91 7.01 30.91
C ASN A 353 2.40 7.95 32.04
N SER A 354 3.41 8.76 31.80
CA SER A 354 3.86 9.71 32.80
C SER A 354 2.81 10.79 33.07
N ASN A 355 2.59 11.12 34.35
CA ASN A 355 1.66 12.17 34.75
C ASN A 355 1.99 13.52 34.09
N ALA A 356 3.27 13.85 33.95
CA ALA A 356 3.69 15.09 33.29
C ALA A 356 3.20 15.19 31.84
N LYS A 357 3.13 14.06 31.09
CA LYS A 357 2.52 14.02 29.77
C LYS A 357 1.01 14.25 29.83
N LEU A 358 0.33 13.50 30.70
CA LEU A 358 -1.14 13.59 30.82
C LEU A 358 -1.58 15.00 31.17
N GLU A 359 -0.98 15.60 32.19
CA GLU A 359 -1.27 16.98 32.59
C GLU A 359 -1.06 17.97 31.43
N LYS A 360 0.08 17.85 30.72
CA LYS A 360 0.37 18.73 29.58
C LYS A 360 -0.61 18.58 28.43
N VAL A 361 -1.05 17.34 28.16
CA VAL A 361 -2.07 17.06 27.13
C VAL A 361 -3.40 17.69 27.50
N ILE A 362 -3.81 17.56 28.78
CA ILE A 362 -5.06 18.13 29.29
C ILE A 362 -5.03 19.65 29.18
N ASP A 363 -3.96 20.29 29.65
CA ASP A 363 -3.80 21.77 29.57
C ASP A 363 -3.91 22.27 28.13
N LEU A 364 -3.22 21.61 27.20
CA LEU A 364 -3.25 21.99 25.79
C LEU A 364 -4.63 21.78 25.18
N ALA A 365 -5.24 20.63 25.46
CA ALA A 365 -6.56 20.30 24.90
C ALA A 365 -7.63 21.29 25.40
N LEU A 366 -7.62 21.64 26.68
CA LEU A 366 -8.54 22.63 27.24
C LEU A 366 -8.28 24.03 26.72
N SER A 367 -7.01 24.43 26.54
CA SER A 367 -6.65 25.71 25.96
C SER A 367 -7.14 25.84 24.51
N GLU A 368 -6.90 24.81 23.69
CA GLU A 368 -7.35 24.80 22.29
C GLU A 368 -8.86 24.71 22.16
N LEU A 369 -9.52 23.97 23.07
CA LEU A 369 -10.99 23.90 23.10
C LEU A 369 -11.64 25.26 23.37
N LYS A 370 -11.06 26.03 24.31
CA LYS A 370 -11.49 27.41 24.59
C LYS A 370 -11.35 28.33 23.36
N ASN A 371 -10.39 28.05 22.49
CA ASN A 371 -10.20 28.77 21.23
C ASN A 371 -11.16 28.29 20.11
N GLY A 372 -12.12 27.43 20.42
CA GLY A 372 -13.09 26.92 19.46
C GLY A 372 -12.51 25.82 18.54
N SER A 373 -11.38 25.23 18.90
CA SER A 373 -10.74 24.21 18.08
C SER A 373 -11.46 22.87 18.12
N LYS A 374 -11.37 22.13 17.02
CA LYS A 374 -11.74 20.73 16.91
C LYS A 374 -10.48 19.90 17.02
N ILE A 375 -10.38 19.08 18.05
CA ILE A 375 -9.13 18.48 18.51
C ILE A 375 -9.18 16.97 18.39
N ILE A 376 -8.08 16.37 17.89
CA ILE A 376 -7.86 14.92 17.96
C ILE A 376 -6.64 14.62 18.80
N ILE A 377 -6.77 13.70 19.75
CA ILE A 377 -5.69 13.23 20.62
C ILE A 377 -5.37 11.78 20.25
N PHE A 378 -4.12 11.54 19.86
CA PHE A 378 -3.62 10.23 19.51
C PHE A 378 -2.82 9.63 20.67
N THR A 379 -3.25 8.47 21.15
CA THR A 379 -2.54 7.69 22.16
C THR A 379 -2.35 6.25 21.73
N GLN A 380 -1.48 5.50 22.39
CA GLN A 380 -1.21 4.10 22.10
C GLN A 380 -2.00 3.15 23.01
N TYR A 381 -2.25 3.55 24.25
CA TYR A 381 -2.81 2.69 25.28
C TYR A 381 -4.29 3.01 25.53
N LYS A 382 -5.07 1.93 25.68
CA LYS A 382 -6.51 2.02 25.94
C LYS A 382 -6.79 2.75 27.25
N ASP A 383 -6.10 2.36 28.33
CA ASP A 383 -6.30 2.94 29.66
C ASP A 383 -6.02 4.46 29.67
N GLN A 384 -4.96 4.88 28.97
CA GLN A 384 -4.64 6.29 28.80
C GLN A 384 -5.70 7.03 27.99
N ALA A 385 -6.26 6.37 26.95
CA ALA A 385 -7.32 6.97 26.15
C ALA A 385 -8.59 7.17 26.97
N GLU A 386 -8.98 6.18 27.79
CA GLU A 386 -10.12 6.24 28.67
C GLU A 386 -9.94 7.32 29.76
N GLU A 387 -8.76 7.41 30.36
CA GLU A 387 -8.43 8.43 31.35
C GLU A 387 -8.52 9.86 30.76
N LEU A 388 -7.93 10.07 29.59
CA LEU A 388 -8.00 11.37 28.89
C LEU A 388 -9.42 11.73 28.49
N ALA A 389 -10.18 10.76 27.96
CA ALA A 389 -11.57 10.99 27.58
C ALA A 389 -12.44 11.38 28.77
N ASN A 390 -12.28 10.71 29.91
CA ASN A 390 -13.01 11.02 31.13
C ASN A 390 -12.65 12.41 31.69
N LYS A 391 -11.34 12.74 31.79
CA LYS A 391 -10.90 14.03 32.32
C LYS A 391 -11.26 15.22 31.43
N LEU A 392 -11.34 15.00 30.11
CA LEU A 392 -11.64 16.03 29.12
C LEU A 392 -13.11 16.06 28.69
N ASN A 393 -13.95 15.15 29.20
CA ASN A 393 -15.30 14.91 28.69
C ASN A 393 -15.32 14.80 27.15
N ALA A 394 -14.44 13.96 26.62
CA ALA A 394 -14.16 13.85 25.19
C ALA A 394 -14.80 12.58 24.58
N TYR A 395 -15.04 12.63 23.29
CA TYR A 395 -15.37 11.45 22.51
C TYR A 395 -14.22 10.46 22.50
N LEU A 396 -14.53 9.16 22.53
CA LEU A 396 -13.52 8.10 22.64
C LEU A 396 -13.70 7.03 21.56
N ILE A 397 -12.59 6.67 20.89
CA ILE A 397 -12.55 5.55 19.95
C ILE A 397 -11.30 4.71 20.24
N HIS A 398 -11.51 3.41 20.48
CA HIS A 398 -10.44 2.40 20.59
C HIS A 398 -10.90 1.06 20.02
N GLY A 399 -9.97 0.11 19.86
CA GLY A 399 -10.22 -1.16 19.18
C GLY A 399 -11.28 -2.07 19.79
N SER A 400 -11.67 -1.88 21.07
CA SER A 400 -12.70 -2.69 21.73
C SER A 400 -14.11 -2.10 21.62
N ILE A 401 -14.28 -0.93 20.98
CA ILE A 401 -15.60 -0.33 20.75
C ILE A 401 -16.20 -0.95 19.48
N ASP A 402 -17.48 -1.36 19.58
CA ASP A 402 -18.18 -1.95 18.44
C ASP A 402 -18.35 -0.95 17.27
N GLU A 403 -18.57 -1.50 16.08
CA GLU A 403 -18.59 -0.69 14.84
C GLU A 403 -19.73 0.33 14.84
N LYS A 404 -20.93 -0.01 15.36
CA LYS A 404 -22.09 0.89 15.38
C LYS A 404 -21.80 2.11 16.26
N LYS A 405 -21.34 1.87 17.49
CA LYS A 405 -21.00 2.95 18.44
C LYS A 405 -19.87 3.83 17.93
N ARG A 406 -18.90 3.24 17.20
CA ARG A 406 -17.81 3.99 16.58
C ARG A 406 -18.34 4.96 15.49
N ILE A 407 -19.25 4.50 14.63
CA ILE A 407 -19.88 5.32 13.58
C ILE A 407 -20.69 6.45 14.20
N GLU A 408 -21.48 6.17 15.24
CA GLU A 408 -22.28 7.14 15.97
C GLU A 408 -21.41 8.23 16.62
N THR A 409 -20.35 7.82 17.35
CA THR A 409 -19.38 8.72 17.97
C THR A 409 -18.72 9.64 16.93
N LEU A 410 -18.32 9.12 15.76
CA LEU A 410 -17.75 9.92 14.69
C LEU A 410 -18.76 10.90 14.10
N LYS A 411 -20.02 10.51 13.97
CA LYS A 411 -21.09 11.39 13.48
C LYS A 411 -21.30 12.55 14.43
N GLU A 412 -21.48 12.28 15.72
CA GLU A 412 -21.63 13.32 16.75
C GLU A 412 -20.43 14.27 16.81
N PHE A 413 -19.23 13.71 16.78
CA PHE A 413 -18.01 14.52 16.74
C PHE A 413 -17.95 15.37 15.45
N LYS A 414 -18.42 14.86 14.31
CA LYS A 414 -18.45 15.60 13.03
C LYS A 414 -19.41 16.80 13.10
N GLU A 415 -20.55 16.65 13.74
CA GLU A 415 -21.57 17.68 13.87
C GLU A 415 -21.18 18.77 14.89
N ALA A 416 -20.35 18.45 15.87
CA ALA A 416 -19.89 19.39 16.88
C ALA A 416 -19.01 20.49 16.26
N LYS A 417 -19.24 21.77 16.66
CA LYS A 417 -18.44 22.90 16.21
C LYS A 417 -17.05 22.91 16.84
N SER A 418 -16.96 22.57 18.13
CA SER A 418 -15.74 22.46 18.93
C SER A 418 -15.87 21.24 19.81
N ALA A 419 -14.89 20.35 19.77
CA ALA A 419 -14.92 19.07 20.50
C ALA A 419 -13.53 18.42 20.54
N ILE A 420 -13.39 17.47 21.46
CA ILE A 420 -12.18 16.63 21.59
C ILE A 420 -12.55 15.20 21.28
N LEU A 421 -11.74 14.54 20.43
CA LEU A 421 -11.81 13.12 20.15
C LEU A 421 -10.50 12.45 20.57
N VAL A 422 -10.56 11.47 21.44
CA VAL A 422 -9.40 10.63 21.82
C VAL A 422 -9.45 9.33 21.03
N VAL A 423 -8.35 8.98 20.37
CA VAL A 423 -8.25 7.76 19.56
C VAL A 423 -7.00 6.95 19.92
N THR A 424 -7.12 5.62 19.92
CA THR A 424 -5.95 4.74 20.02
C THR A 424 -5.43 4.34 18.64
N THR A 425 -4.16 3.93 18.59
CA THR A 425 -3.47 3.48 17.36
C THR A 425 -4.21 2.36 16.63
N VAL A 426 -4.85 1.45 17.37
CA VAL A 426 -5.59 0.31 16.82
C VAL A 426 -6.94 0.74 16.25
N GLY A 427 -7.44 1.91 16.65
CA GLY A 427 -8.74 2.44 16.22
C GLY A 427 -8.67 3.44 15.06
N ASP A 428 -7.47 3.89 14.66
CA ASP A 428 -7.34 4.97 13.67
C ASP A 428 -7.08 4.50 12.23
N GLU A 429 -6.67 3.25 12.00
CA GLU A 429 -6.51 2.69 10.65
C GLU A 429 -7.88 2.42 10.02
N GLY A 430 -8.16 3.10 8.90
CA GLY A 430 -9.42 2.96 8.16
C GLY A 430 -10.56 3.88 8.59
N LEU A 431 -10.46 4.60 9.72
CA LEU A 431 -11.48 5.56 10.12
C LEU A 431 -11.47 6.82 9.24
N ASP A 432 -12.63 7.22 8.75
CA ASP A 432 -12.81 8.56 8.15
C ASP A 432 -12.97 9.60 9.26
N ILE A 433 -11.83 9.98 9.84
CA ILE A 433 -11.80 11.01 10.88
C ILE A 433 -12.17 12.35 10.23
N PRO A 434 -13.17 13.07 10.80
CA PRO A 434 -13.61 14.36 10.29
C PRO A 434 -12.48 15.41 10.32
N ASP A 435 -12.70 16.51 9.62
CA ASP A 435 -11.77 17.62 9.60
C ASP A 435 -11.55 18.21 10.99
N VAL A 436 -10.30 18.22 11.40
CA VAL A 436 -9.84 18.80 12.67
C VAL A 436 -8.76 19.82 12.38
N ASN A 437 -8.58 20.80 13.27
CA ASN A 437 -7.54 21.81 13.14
C ASN A 437 -6.40 21.65 14.16
N VAL A 438 -6.61 20.85 15.21
CA VAL A 438 -5.57 20.57 16.20
C VAL A 438 -5.39 19.08 16.38
N GLY A 439 -4.14 18.61 16.33
CA GLY A 439 -3.73 17.26 16.66
C GLY A 439 -2.77 17.25 17.85
N ILE A 440 -2.94 16.31 18.77
CA ILE A 440 -2.03 16.11 19.90
C ILE A 440 -1.53 14.66 19.89
N PHE A 441 -0.23 14.47 19.72
CA PHE A 441 0.42 13.18 19.89
C PHE A 441 0.91 13.03 21.33
N VAL A 442 0.24 12.18 22.09
CA VAL A 442 0.62 11.86 23.47
C VAL A 442 1.76 10.86 23.49
N SER A 443 1.64 9.82 22.67
CA SER A 443 2.63 8.77 22.54
C SER A 443 3.15 8.74 21.11
N GLY A 444 4.46 8.83 20.98
CA GLY A 444 5.12 8.64 19.71
C GLY A 444 4.97 7.21 19.25
N THR A 445 4.08 6.96 18.30
CA THR A 445 4.16 5.71 17.54
C THR A 445 5.51 5.71 16.82
N GLY A 446 6.27 4.63 16.96
CA GLY A 446 7.63 4.54 16.42
C GLY A 446 7.71 4.66 14.89
N SER A 447 6.58 4.66 14.19
CA SER A 447 6.51 4.63 12.74
C SER A 447 6.32 6.04 12.17
N ARG A 448 7.31 6.46 11.34
CA ARG A 448 7.27 7.66 10.50
C ARG A 448 5.98 7.72 9.66
N ARG A 449 5.51 6.57 9.20
CA ARG A 449 4.33 6.39 8.37
C ARG A 449 3.05 6.81 9.09
N GLN A 450 2.82 6.28 10.30
CA GLN A 450 1.63 6.62 11.08
C GLN A 450 1.58 8.12 11.41
N PHE A 451 2.74 8.71 11.68
CA PHE A 451 2.84 10.15 11.88
C PHE A 451 2.36 10.94 10.65
N ILE A 452 2.84 10.58 9.43
CA ILE A 452 2.46 11.24 8.19
C ILE A 452 0.97 10.99 7.86
N GLN A 453 0.47 9.79 8.08
CA GLN A 453 -0.95 9.48 7.88
C GLN A 453 -1.86 10.30 8.79
N ARG A 454 -1.50 10.43 10.07
CA ARG A 454 -2.23 11.24 11.04
C ARG A 454 -2.15 12.73 10.72
N LEU A 455 -0.96 13.21 10.36
CA LEU A 455 -0.76 14.57 9.88
C LEU A 455 -1.64 14.88 8.67
N GLY A 456 -1.73 13.98 7.69
CA GLY A 456 -2.55 14.15 6.50
C GLY A 456 -4.05 14.35 6.79
N ARG A 457 -4.55 13.88 7.92
CA ARG A 457 -5.95 14.12 8.35
C ARG A 457 -6.17 15.55 8.84
N LEU A 458 -5.13 16.18 9.38
CA LEU A 458 -5.13 17.60 9.78
C LEU A 458 -5.01 18.54 8.58
N LEU A 459 -4.36 18.07 7.49
CA LEU A 459 -3.98 18.89 6.35
C LEU A 459 -5.08 19.02 5.28
N ARG A 460 -6.29 18.53 5.50
CA ARG A 460 -7.39 18.71 4.55
C ARG A 460 -7.64 20.21 4.37
N PRO A 461 -7.61 20.73 3.13
CA PRO A 461 -7.75 22.15 2.88
C PRO A 461 -9.17 22.63 3.21
N LEU A 462 -9.25 23.66 4.05
CA LEU A 462 -10.47 24.41 4.32
C LEU A 462 -10.13 25.90 4.28
N PRO A 463 -10.99 26.78 3.77
CA PRO A 463 -10.76 28.22 3.75
C PRO A 463 -10.42 28.77 5.14
N GLY A 464 -9.31 29.48 5.25
CA GLY A 464 -8.87 30.09 6.52
C GLY A 464 -8.33 29.12 7.58
N LYS A 465 -8.29 27.81 7.34
CA LYS A 465 -7.83 26.80 8.29
C LYS A 465 -6.31 26.87 8.45
N LYS A 466 -5.86 27.00 9.71
CA LYS A 466 -4.48 26.75 10.13
C LYS A 466 -4.47 25.52 11.03
N SER A 467 -3.67 24.52 10.71
CA SER A 467 -3.59 23.29 11.48
C SER A 467 -2.36 23.32 12.40
N ILE A 468 -2.54 22.88 13.64
CA ILE A 468 -1.46 22.77 14.63
C ILE A 468 -1.34 21.33 15.08
N LEU A 469 -0.14 20.81 15.06
CA LEU A 469 0.20 19.51 15.59
C LEU A 469 1.13 19.66 16.79
N TYR A 470 0.67 19.24 17.96
CA TYR A 470 1.47 19.14 19.16
C TYR A 470 2.08 17.75 19.30
N GLU A 471 3.38 17.67 19.40
CA GLU A 471 4.12 16.44 19.71
C GLU A 471 4.67 16.52 21.12
N ILE A 472 4.11 15.76 22.06
CA ILE A 472 4.56 15.73 23.44
C ILE A 472 5.68 14.69 23.56
N VAL A 473 6.85 15.13 23.99
CA VAL A 473 8.07 14.31 24.03
C VAL A 473 8.70 14.40 25.41
N VAL A 474 9.01 13.23 25.97
CA VAL A 474 9.76 13.18 27.24
C VAL A 474 11.24 13.38 26.97
N GLY A 475 11.81 14.41 27.59
CA GLY A 475 13.23 14.75 27.49
C GLY A 475 14.13 13.66 28.08
N ARG A 476 15.38 13.56 27.61
CA ARG A 476 16.41 12.61 28.05
C ARG A 476 16.06 11.14 27.86
N THR A 477 15.07 10.82 27.03
CA THR A 477 14.64 9.44 26.75
C THR A 477 14.82 9.07 25.27
N SER A 478 14.60 7.79 24.95
CA SER A 478 14.60 7.30 23.57
C SER A 478 13.53 7.97 22.68
N GLU A 479 12.49 8.51 23.28
CA GLU A 479 11.41 9.19 22.54
C GLU A 479 11.88 10.48 21.87
N GLU A 480 12.78 11.22 22.52
CA GLU A 480 13.35 12.46 21.94
C GLU A 480 14.16 12.17 20.68
N LEU A 481 14.91 11.06 20.64
CA LEU A 481 15.65 10.64 19.45
C LEU A 481 14.70 10.17 18.33
N GLN A 482 13.64 9.45 18.68
CA GLN A 482 12.62 9.01 17.71
C GLN A 482 11.85 10.18 17.12
N SER A 483 11.52 11.20 17.93
CA SER A 483 10.89 12.43 17.45
C SER A 483 11.76 13.16 16.41
N LYS A 484 13.08 13.26 16.64
CA LYS A 484 14.01 13.83 15.65
C LYS A 484 13.99 13.06 14.33
N LYS A 485 14.02 11.71 14.37
CA LYS A 485 13.96 10.85 13.18
C LYS A 485 12.64 10.98 12.41
N ARG A 486 11.50 11.16 13.09
CA ARG A 486 10.20 11.37 12.43
C ARG A 486 10.16 12.65 11.62
N ARG A 487 10.79 13.72 12.11
CA ARG A 487 10.81 15.04 11.44
C ARG A 487 11.68 15.09 10.19
N SER A 488 12.79 14.37 10.15
CA SER A 488 13.61 14.27 8.93
C SER A 488 12.85 13.64 7.74
N ALA A 489 11.58 13.34 7.96
CA ALA A 489 10.65 12.73 7.02
C ALA A 489 9.67 13.69 6.37
N LEU A 490 9.55 14.88 6.91
CA LEU A 490 8.68 15.95 6.42
C LEU A 490 9.44 16.92 5.53
#